data_a9082baadf75d29837faad764f790106
#
_entry.id   a9082baadf75d29837faad764f790106
#
_cell.length_a   1.000
_cell.length_b   1.000
_cell.length_c   1.000
_cell.angle_alpha   90.00
_cell.angle_beta   90.00
_cell.angle_gamma   90.00
#
_symmetry.space_group_name_H-M   'P 1'
#
loop_
_entity.id
_entity.type
_entity.pdbx_description
1 polymer ?
#
loop_
_entity_poly.entity_id
_entity_poly.type
_entity_poly.pdbx_seq_one_letter_code
_entity_poly.pdbx_strand_id
1 'polypeptide(L)'
;MLLPRWLIKLGFYLLYNQMAFTYDTVAWVVSFGQWADWRRLVFQFLQSGPTLELAYGTGGLMVDMAAAGLNPAGIDVSPYMARLASRRLSRNGLPMRLCRAKAQRLPFPDNYFANVIATFPTNYIFEPDTVAEIYRVLSTNPTGRLIIVIEGQLRGPWPIRPFIDWLYRISDQRDFPPRHTFPIFAEYDLDARWQMVDHNGAAARMLIADKAPQVDNLT
;
A
#
# COMPACT_ATOMS: atom_id res chain seq x y z
N MET A 1 13.47 -28.19 6.55
CA MET A 1 14.14 -27.40 7.60
C MET A 1 13.58 -25.99 7.50
N LEU A 2 12.78 -25.53 8.47
CA LEU A 2 12.18 -24.20 8.43
C LEU A 2 13.23 -23.19 8.89
N LEU A 3 13.45 -22.14 8.13
CA LEU A 3 14.32 -21.04 8.54
C LEU A 3 13.81 -20.43 9.84
N PRO A 4 14.68 -20.12 10.81
CA PRO A 4 14.26 -19.51 12.06
C PRO A 4 13.65 -18.12 11.80
N ARG A 5 12.58 -17.79 12.54
CA ARG A 5 11.80 -16.54 12.36
C ARG A 5 12.66 -15.27 12.44
N TRP A 6 13.69 -15.27 13.27
CA TRP A 6 14.59 -14.11 13.38
C TRP A 6 15.38 -13.87 12.08
N LEU A 7 15.76 -14.94 11.35
CA LEU A 7 16.48 -14.82 10.09
C LEU A 7 15.58 -14.23 8.99
N ILE A 8 14.31 -14.60 8.99
CA ILE A 8 13.31 -14.05 8.06
C ILE A 8 13.09 -12.56 8.35
N LYS A 9 12.91 -12.20 9.63
CA LYS A 9 12.79 -10.78 10.05
C LYS A 9 14.03 -9.97 9.68
N LEU A 10 15.22 -10.54 9.88
CA LEU A 10 16.47 -9.92 9.46
C LEU A 10 16.52 -9.72 7.94
N GLY A 11 16.13 -10.73 7.16
CA GLY A 11 16.06 -10.64 5.69
C GLY A 11 15.15 -9.51 5.22
N PHE A 12 13.94 -9.39 5.77
CA PHE A 12 13.05 -8.28 5.48
C PHE A 12 13.62 -6.94 5.95
N TYR A 13 14.20 -6.87 7.14
CA TYR A 13 14.85 -5.66 7.62
C TYR A 13 15.97 -5.20 6.66
N LEU A 14 16.82 -6.10 6.21
CA LEU A 14 17.87 -5.80 5.24
C LEU A 14 17.27 -5.36 3.89
N LEU A 15 16.25 -6.04 3.39
CA LEU A 15 15.59 -5.73 2.12
C LEU A 15 14.95 -4.34 2.12
N TYR A 16 14.35 -3.91 3.23
CA TYR A 16 13.75 -2.58 3.35
C TYR A 16 14.76 -1.48 3.72
N ASN A 17 15.98 -1.84 4.10
CA ASN A 17 17.03 -0.90 4.51
C ASN A 17 18.26 -1.01 3.62
N GLN A 18 19.31 -1.71 4.06
CA GLN A 18 20.61 -1.71 3.38
C GLN A 18 20.56 -2.29 1.97
N MET A 19 19.69 -3.28 1.73
CA MET A 19 19.51 -3.92 0.44
C MET A 19 18.31 -3.36 -0.35
N ALA A 20 17.80 -2.18 0.01
CA ALA A 20 16.63 -1.58 -0.63
C ALA A 20 16.79 -1.43 -2.17
N PHE A 21 18.02 -1.32 -2.67
CA PHE A 21 18.32 -1.28 -4.11
C PHE A 21 17.97 -2.58 -4.84
N THR A 22 17.90 -3.72 -4.14
CA THR A 22 17.50 -5.02 -4.72
C THR A 22 15.99 -5.25 -4.66
N TYR A 23 15.25 -4.39 -3.93
CA TYR A 23 13.82 -4.59 -3.69
C TYR A 23 13.01 -4.79 -4.96
N ASP A 24 13.19 -3.92 -5.95
CA ASP A 24 12.46 -4.02 -7.23
C ASP A 24 12.80 -5.31 -7.98
N THR A 25 14.06 -5.76 -7.92
CA THR A 25 14.48 -7.02 -8.55
C THR A 25 13.83 -8.21 -7.83
N VAL A 26 13.85 -8.21 -6.50
CA VAL A 26 13.20 -9.27 -5.71
C VAL A 26 11.69 -9.28 -5.98
N ALA A 27 11.03 -8.12 -5.94
CA ALA A 27 9.62 -7.99 -6.25
C ALA A 27 9.29 -8.50 -7.66
N TRP A 28 10.12 -8.13 -8.65
CA TRP A 28 9.96 -8.59 -10.03
C TRP A 28 10.11 -10.11 -10.13
N VAL A 29 11.13 -10.71 -9.51
CA VAL A 29 11.35 -12.16 -9.53
C VAL A 29 10.19 -12.91 -8.89
N VAL A 30 9.77 -12.54 -7.68
CA VAL A 30 8.72 -13.26 -6.94
C VAL A 30 7.33 -13.07 -7.54
N SER A 31 7.13 -12.00 -8.32
CA SER A 31 5.87 -11.70 -9.02
C SER A 31 5.89 -12.06 -10.49
N PHE A 32 7.02 -12.57 -11.02
CA PHE A 32 7.24 -12.77 -12.46
C PHE A 32 6.94 -11.52 -13.30
N GLY A 33 7.37 -10.36 -12.80
CA GLY A 33 7.16 -9.08 -13.46
C GLY A 33 5.80 -8.43 -13.23
N GLN A 34 4.83 -9.15 -12.62
CA GLN A 34 3.45 -8.67 -12.47
C GLN A 34 3.28 -7.64 -11.33
N TRP A 35 4.31 -7.39 -10.50
CA TRP A 35 4.24 -6.49 -9.35
C TRP A 35 3.74 -5.09 -9.70
N ALA A 36 4.25 -4.55 -10.80
CA ALA A 36 3.85 -3.23 -11.27
C ALA A 36 2.39 -3.20 -11.73
N ASP A 37 1.92 -4.24 -12.39
CA ASP A 37 0.55 -4.32 -12.90
C ASP A 37 -0.45 -4.46 -11.75
N TRP A 38 -0.13 -5.25 -10.72
CA TRP A 38 -0.97 -5.36 -9.53
C TRP A 38 -1.13 -4.03 -8.80
N ARG A 39 -0.04 -3.27 -8.57
CA ARG A 39 -0.15 -1.97 -7.90
C ARG A 39 -0.93 -0.94 -8.73
N ARG A 40 -0.88 -1.02 -10.07
CA ARG A 40 -1.65 -0.13 -10.98
C ARG A 40 -3.15 -0.37 -10.94
N LEU A 41 -3.62 -1.50 -10.40
CA LEU A 41 -5.05 -1.74 -10.25
C LEU A 41 -5.74 -0.68 -9.37
N VAL A 42 -5.01 0.05 -8.54
CA VAL A 42 -5.54 1.16 -7.73
C VAL A 42 -6.17 2.26 -8.59
N PHE A 43 -5.69 2.45 -9.83
CA PHE A 43 -6.20 3.48 -10.73
C PHE A 43 -7.69 3.35 -11.04
N GLN A 44 -8.26 2.15 -10.95
CA GLN A 44 -9.69 1.92 -11.17
C GLN A 44 -10.58 2.49 -10.05
N PHE A 45 -9.98 2.82 -8.91
CA PHE A 45 -10.70 3.25 -7.71
C PHE A 45 -10.38 4.68 -7.29
N LEU A 46 -9.41 5.32 -7.94
CA LEU A 46 -9.02 6.69 -7.63
C LEU A 46 -10.16 7.66 -7.93
N GLN A 47 -10.39 8.54 -6.97
CA GLN A 47 -11.27 9.68 -7.11
C GLN A 47 -10.43 10.92 -7.47
N SER A 48 -11.07 11.92 -8.08
CA SER A 48 -10.43 13.21 -8.33
C SER A 48 -10.08 13.90 -7.01
N GLY A 49 -8.83 14.36 -6.87
CA GLY A 49 -8.37 15.09 -5.69
C GLY A 49 -7.01 14.65 -5.17
N PRO A 50 -6.57 15.23 -4.04
CA PRO A 50 -5.28 14.92 -3.42
C PRO A 50 -5.18 13.44 -3.06
N THR A 51 -4.01 12.85 -3.33
CA THR A 51 -3.75 11.43 -3.12
C THR A 51 -2.50 11.25 -2.26
N LEU A 52 -2.57 10.36 -1.26
CA LEU A 52 -1.48 9.97 -0.37
C LEU A 52 -1.14 8.49 -0.57
N GLU A 53 0.14 8.18 -0.78
CA GLU A 53 0.66 6.81 -0.72
C GLU A 53 1.36 6.56 0.62
N LEU A 54 0.90 5.54 1.35
CA LEU A 54 1.52 5.05 2.58
C LEU A 54 2.58 3.99 2.24
N ALA A 55 3.77 4.12 2.82
CA ALA A 55 4.91 3.24 2.57
C ALA A 55 5.25 3.14 1.07
N TYR A 56 5.54 4.27 0.43
CA TYR A 56 5.79 4.36 -1.02
C TYR A 56 6.98 3.51 -1.51
N GLY A 57 7.79 2.95 -0.63
CA GLY A 57 8.91 2.09 -0.98
C GLY A 57 9.89 2.75 -1.94
N THR A 58 10.17 2.10 -3.06
CA THR A 58 11.05 2.63 -4.12
C THR A 58 10.39 3.71 -5.00
N GLY A 59 9.14 4.10 -4.71
CA GLY A 59 8.42 5.17 -5.41
C GLY A 59 7.85 4.78 -6.78
N GLY A 60 7.70 3.48 -7.02
CA GLY A 60 7.21 3.01 -8.33
C GLY A 60 5.79 3.47 -8.63
N LEU A 61 4.85 3.37 -7.68
CA LEU A 61 3.47 3.84 -7.88
C LEU A 61 3.40 5.37 -7.90
N MET A 62 4.26 6.07 -7.12
CA MET A 62 4.37 7.53 -7.19
C MET A 62 4.68 8.01 -8.62
N VAL A 63 5.61 7.33 -9.32
CA VAL A 63 5.93 7.62 -10.73
C VAL A 63 4.73 7.33 -11.64
N ASP A 64 4.08 6.17 -11.47
CA ASP A 64 2.93 5.79 -12.27
C ASP A 64 1.78 6.80 -12.11
N MET A 65 1.49 7.26 -10.88
CA MET A 65 0.48 8.28 -10.60
C MET A 65 0.84 9.65 -11.20
N ALA A 66 2.09 10.07 -11.04
CA ALA A 66 2.54 11.36 -11.61
C ALA A 66 2.52 11.35 -13.14
N ALA A 67 2.90 10.24 -13.79
CA ALA A 67 2.79 10.06 -15.24
C ALA A 67 1.34 10.10 -15.73
N ALA A 68 0.37 9.71 -14.89
CA ALA A 68 -1.05 9.85 -15.16
C ALA A 68 -1.62 11.26 -14.87
N GLY A 69 -0.75 12.24 -14.60
CA GLY A 69 -1.14 13.63 -14.32
C GLY A 69 -1.62 13.90 -12.89
N LEU A 70 -1.51 12.91 -12.00
CA LEU A 70 -1.78 13.10 -10.58
C LEU A 70 -0.58 13.75 -9.89
N ASN A 71 -0.80 14.33 -8.71
CA ASN A 71 0.24 14.95 -7.92
C ASN A 71 0.25 14.36 -6.50
N PRO A 72 0.66 13.08 -6.36
CA PRO A 72 0.58 12.37 -5.10
C PRO A 72 1.58 12.88 -4.07
N ALA A 73 1.20 12.85 -2.79
CA ALA A 73 2.12 12.87 -1.66
C ALA A 73 2.41 11.44 -1.20
N GLY A 74 3.56 11.22 -0.55
CA GLY A 74 3.89 9.89 -0.05
C GLY A 74 4.66 9.93 1.26
N ILE A 75 4.44 8.93 2.12
CA ILE A 75 5.23 8.71 3.31
C ILE A 75 5.93 7.36 3.29
N ASP A 76 7.12 7.29 3.88
CA ASP A 76 7.82 6.05 4.19
C ASP A 76 8.71 6.25 5.43
N VAL A 77 8.93 5.20 6.21
CA VAL A 77 9.81 5.26 7.39
C VAL A 77 11.28 5.08 7.03
N SER A 78 11.55 4.38 5.92
CA SER A 78 12.91 4.00 5.51
C SER A 78 13.64 5.16 4.81
N PRO A 79 14.78 5.61 5.35
CA PRO A 79 15.62 6.61 4.67
C PRO A 79 16.25 6.07 3.38
N TYR A 80 16.37 4.76 3.23
CA TYR A 80 16.90 4.11 2.03
C TYR A 80 15.86 4.13 0.91
N MET A 81 14.60 3.79 1.22
CA MET A 81 13.49 3.90 0.28
C MET A 81 13.29 5.35 -0.17
N ALA A 82 13.33 6.31 0.76
CA ALA A 82 13.23 7.73 0.43
C ALA A 82 14.31 8.17 -0.58
N ARG A 83 15.56 7.73 -0.42
CA ARG A 83 16.63 8.03 -1.39
C ARG A 83 16.39 7.41 -2.76
N LEU A 84 15.89 6.17 -2.82
CA LEU A 84 15.58 5.50 -4.08
C LEU A 84 14.40 6.16 -4.79
N ALA A 85 13.33 6.44 -4.07
CA ALA A 85 12.14 7.12 -4.60
C ALA A 85 12.49 8.53 -5.10
N SER A 86 13.25 9.32 -4.32
CA SER A 86 13.69 10.65 -4.74
C SER A 86 14.51 10.61 -6.04
N ARG A 87 15.46 9.67 -6.15
CA ARG A 87 16.25 9.49 -7.37
C ARG A 87 15.37 9.09 -8.56
N ARG A 88 14.39 8.21 -8.33
CA ARG A 88 13.45 7.76 -9.37
C ARG A 88 12.58 8.90 -9.87
N LEU A 89 11.97 9.66 -8.98
CA LEU A 89 11.16 10.83 -9.34
C LEU A 89 11.99 11.89 -10.08
N SER A 90 13.17 12.24 -9.55
CA SER A 90 14.07 13.20 -10.18
C SER A 90 14.48 12.80 -11.60
N ARG A 91 14.83 11.51 -11.82
CA ARG A 91 15.18 11.00 -13.17
C ARG A 91 14.03 11.12 -14.18
N ASN A 92 12.79 11.12 -13.70
CA ASN A 92 11.60 11.28 -14.53
C ASN A 92 11.10 12.73 -14.58
N GLY A 93 11.83 13.70 -13.99
CA GLY A 93 11.42 15.11 -13.97
C GLY A 93 10.14 15.36 -13.15
N LEU A 94 9.83 14.51 -12.21
CA LEU A 94 8.58 14.53 -11.45
C LEU A 94 8.75 15.24 -10.09
N PRO A 95 7.70 15.91 -9.57
CA PRO A 95 7.76 16.59 -8.28
C PRO A 95 7.98 15.60 -7.14
N MET A 96 8.81 16.00 -6.17
CA MET A 96 9.13 15.20 -4.98
C MET A 96 8.29 15.66 -3.79
N ARG A 97 7.15 15.02 -3.55
CA ARG A 97 6.29 15.23 -2.37
C ARG A 97 6.40 14.04 -1.41
N LEU A 98 7.64 13.75 -1.03
CA LEU A 98 7.97 12.64 -0.14
C LEU A 98 8.24 13.15 1.26
N CYS A 99 7.65 12.49 2.26
CA CYS A 99 7.89 12.76 3.67
C CYS A 99 8.34 11.48 4.38
N ARG A 100 9.23 11.62 5.35
CA ARG A 100 9.60 10.51 6.23
C ARG A 100 8.74 10.54 7.48
N ALA A 101 7.76 9.66 7.54
CA ALA A 101 6.80 9.58 8.64
C ALA A 101 6.33 8.14 8.89
N LYS A 102 5.73 7.91 10.06
CA LYS A 102 4.99 6.68 10.38
C LYS A 102 3.52 6.87 10.00
N ALA A 103 2.86 5.80 9.56
CA ALA A 103 1.44 5.83 9.25
C ALA A 103 0.55 6.09 10.49
N GLN A 104 1.05 5.75 11.68
CA GLN A 104 0.42 6.04 12.97
C GLN A 104 0.45 7.51 13.38
N ARG A 105 1.14 8.37 12.61
CA ARG A 105 1.18 9.82 12.85
C ARG A 105 1.50 10.54 11.55
N LEU A 106 0.46 10.87 10.79
CA LEU A 106 0.58 11.50 9.47
C LEU A 106 0.79 13.01 9.60
N PRO A 107 1.82 13.59 8.95
CA PRO A 107 2.11 15.03 9.02
C PRO A 107 1.25 15.83 8.02
N PHE A 108 -0.04 15.53 7.98
CA PHE A 108 -0.99 16.17 7.06
C PHE A 108 -2.22 16.65 7.82
N PRO A 109 -2.92 17.69 7.29
CA PRO A 109 -4.14 18.19 7.91
C PRO A 109 -5.29 17.18 7.83
N ASP A 110 -6.30 17.40 8.64
CA ASP A 110 -7.54 16.66 8.65
C ASP A 110 -8.30 16.88 7.33
N ASN A 111 -9.07 15.89 6.90
CA ASN A 111 -10.01 15.98 5.78
C ASN A 111 -9.38 16.48 4.46
N TYR A 112 -8.15 16.13 4.18
CA TYR A 112 -7.40 16.68 3.04
C TYR A 112 -7.37 15.74 1.82
N PHE A 113 -7.21 14.42 2.01
CA PHE A 113 -6.99 13.49 0.90
C PHE A 113 -8.29 12.87 0.39
N ALA A 114 -8.51 12.96 -0.92
CA ALA A 114 -9.56 12.19 -1.59
C ALA A 114 -9.20 10.70 -1.63
N ASN A 115 -7.92 10.36 -1.73
CA ASN A 115 -7.46 8.98 -1.76
C ASN A 115 -6.28 8.77 -0.80
N VAL A 116 -6.32 7.67 -0.03
CA VAL A 116 -5.18 7.11 0.69
C VAL A 116 -4.92 5.72 0.14
N ILE A 117 -3.69 5.42 -0.25
CA ILE A 117 -3.31 4.17 -0.92
C ILE A 117 -2.23 3.47 -0.11
N ALA A 118 -2.33 2.15 -0.01
CA ALA A 118 -1.24 1.30 0.45
C ALA A 118 -1.11 0.08 -0.46
N THR A 119 0.09 -0.21 -0.95
CA THR A 119 0.33 -1.39 -1.79
C THR A 119 1.22 -2.38 -1.06
N PHE A 120 0.70 -3.60 -0.91
CA PHE A 120 1.37 -4.71 -0.22
C PHE A 120 1.90 -4.33 1.17
N PRO A 121 1.06 -3.68 2.01
CA PRO A 121 1.48 -3.26 3.34
C PRO A 121 1.70 -4.47 4.25
N THR A 122 2.43 -4.27 5.33
CA THR A 122 2.48 -5.22 6.46
C THR A 122 1.36 -4.92 7.47
N ASN A 123 1.34 -5.62 8.60
CA ASN A 123 0.27 -5.51 9.61
C ASN A 123 0.02 -4.10 10.15
N TYR A 124 0.98 -3.16 10.00
CA TYR A 124 0.81 -1.79 10.48
C TYR A 124 -0.46 -1.11 9.95
N ILE A 125 -0.92 -1.51 8.74
CA ILE A 125 -2.09 -0.91 8.08
C ILE A 125 -3.40 -1.18 8.84
N PHE A 126 -3.44 -2.22 9.68
CA PHE A 126 -4.57 -2.62 10.51
C PHE A 126 -4.38 -2.24 11.99
N GLU A 127 -3.34 -1.47 12.33
CA GLU A 127 -3.17 -0.95 13.68
C GLU A 127 -4.19 0.17 13.95
N PRO A 128 -4.81 0.23 15.14
CA PRO A 128 -5.81 1.26 15.48
C PRO A 128 -5.33 2.68 15.20
N ASP A 129 -4.11 3.02 15.62
CA ASP A 129 -3.52 4.34 15.41
C ASP A 129 -3.36 4.67 13.92
N THR A 130 -3.04 3.67 13.08
CA THR A 130 -2.94 3.86 11.62
C THR A 130 -4.31 4.12 11.02
N VAL A 131 -5.32 3.34 11.41
CA VAL A 131 -6.69 3.49 10.88
C VAL A 131 -7.28 4.83 11.32
N ALA A 132 -7.04 5.25 12.56
CA ALA A 132 -7.43 6.58 13.07
C ALA A 132 -6.82 7.71 12.23
N GLU A 133 -5.53 7.64 11.93
CA GLU A 133 -4.85 8.66 11.13
C GLU A 133 -5.32 8.66 9.66
N ILE A 134 -5.56 7.48 9.07
CA ILE A 134 -6.15 7.37 7.74
C ILE A 134 -7.53 8.04 7.73
N TYR A 135 -8.39 7.71 8.70
CA TYR A 135 -9.71 8.33 8.81
C TYR A 135 -9.60 9.86 8.97
N ARG A 136 -8.70 10.33 9.82
CA ARG A 136 -8.50 11.77 10.07
C ARG A 136 -8.13 12.53 8.80
N VAL A 137 -7.19 12.00 8.01
CA VAL A 137 -6.70 12.70 6.80
C VAL A 137 -7.59 12.52 5.58
N LEU A 138 -8.46 11.50 5.54
CA LEU A 138 -9.42 11.31 4.45
C LEU A 138 -10.47 12.41 4.45
N SER A 139 -10.75 12.95 3.26
CA SER A 139 -11.74 14.00 3.03
C SER A 139 -13.16 13.53 3.42
N THR A 140 -13.98 14.48 3.87
CA THR A 140 -15.42 14.27 4.08
C THR A 140 -16.25 14.73 2.88
N ASN A 141 -15.72 15.65 2.07
CA ASN A 141 -16.41 16.19 0.90
C ASN A 141 -15.41 16.52 -0.25
N PRO A 142 -15.36 15.73 -1.33
CA PRO A 142 -16.08 14.45 -1.50
C PRO A 142 -15.58 13.39 -0.52
N THR A 143 -16.41 12.36 -0.30
CA THR A 143 -16.07 11.22 0.55
C THR A 143 -14.73 10.60 0.17
N GLY A 144 -13.78 10.61 1.10
CA GLY A 144 -12.44 10.09 0.88
C GLY A 144 -12.42 8.55 0.87
N ARG A 145 -11.48 7.99 0.14
CA ARG A 145 -11.34 6.54 -0.08
C ARG A 145 -9.98 6.01 0.30
N LEU A 146 -9.96 4.94 1.07
CA LEU A 146 -8.79 4.10 1.31
C LEU A 146 -8.76 2.95 0.31
N ILE A 147 -7.60 2.72 -0.32
CA ILE A 147 -7.39 1.65 -1.30
C ILE A 147 -6.16 0.85 -0.88
N ILE A 148 -6.33 -0.42 -0.54
CA ILE A 148 -5.23 -1.28 -0.14
C ILE A 148 -5.11 -2.45 -1.11
N VAL A 149 -3.96 -2.59 -1.78
CA VAL A 149 -3.63 -3.80 -2.53
C VAL A 149 -2.98 -4.78 -1.56
N ILE A 150 -3.68 -5.85 -1.24
CA ILE A 150 -3.23 -6.83 -0.23
C ILE A 150 -2.37 -7.92 -0.87
N GLU A 151 -2.85 -8.50 -1.96
CA GLU A 151 -2.24 -9.68 -2.55
C GLU A 151 -2.48 -9.70 -4.06
N GLY A 152 -1.39 -9.85 -4.82
CA GLY A 152 -1.47 -10.09 -6.26
C GLY A 152 -1.67 -11.57 -6.57
N GLN A 153 -2.48 -11.88 -7.56
CA GLN A 153 -2.69 -13.25 -8.02
C GLN A 153 -1.78 -13.55 -9.21
N LEU A 154 -0.88 -14.50 -9.03
CA LEU A 154 -0.08 -15.05 -10.12
C LEU A 154 -0.98 -15.84 -11.08
N ARG A 155 -0.94 -15.48 -12.36
CA ARG A 155 -1.66 -16.20 -13.41
C ARG A 155 -0.75 -17.20 -14.13
N GLY A 156 -1.30 -18.37 -14.43
CA GLY A 156 -0.66 -19.42 -15.23
C GLY A 156 -0.29 -20.68 -14.44
N PRO A 157 -0.03 -21.80 -15.16
CA PRO A 157 0.47 -23.04 -14.58
C PRO A 157 1.96 -22.89 -14.31
N TRP A 158 2.33 -22.52 -13.09
CA TRP A 158 3.72 -22.28 -12.74
C TRP A 158 4.32 -23.43 -11.94
N PRO A 159 5.43 -24.01 -12.37
CA PRO A 159 6.13 -25.05 -11.61
C PRO A 159 6.72 -24.50 -10.29
N ILE A 160 6.85 -23.17 -10.16
CA ILE A 160 7.46 -22.51 -9.00
C ILE A 160 6.39 -22.06 -7.96
N ARG A 161 5.09 -22.17 -8.29
CA ARG A 161 4.00 -21.81 -7.36
C ARG A 161 4.14 -22.45 -5.98
N PRO A 162 4.48 -23.75 -5.84
CA PRO A 162 4.70 -24.36 -4.52
C PRO A 162 5.84 -23.72 -3.73
N PHE A 163 6.88 -23.24 -4.41
CA PHE A 163 8.00 -22.53 -3.78
C PHE A 163 7.57 -21.14 -3.25
N ILE A 164 6.79 -20.42 -4.05
CA ILE A 164 6.25 -19.11 -3.66
C ILE A 164 5.26 -19.27 -2.51
N ASP A 165 4.34 -20.21 -2.59
CA ASP A 165 3.40 -20.53 -1.50
C ASP A 165 4.15 -20.97 -0.23
N TRP A 166 5.30 -21.64 -0.39
CA TRP A 166 6.18 -21.97 0.72
C TRP A 166 6.84 -20.71 1.30
N LEU A 167 7.33 -19.78 0.45
CA LEU A 167 7.92 -18.51 0.88
C LEU A 167 6.91 -17.64 1.65
N TYR A 168 5.68 -17.51 1.16
CA TYR A 168 4.60 -16.83 1.87
C TYR A 168 4.26 -17.52 3.20
N ARG A 169 4.29 -18.86 3.25
CA ARG A 169 4.06 -19.61 4.50
C ARG A 169 5.12 -19.37 5.56
N ILE A 170 6.38 -19.18 5.19
CA ILE A 170 7.48 -18.95 6.16
C ILE A 170 7.61 -17.49 6.58
N SER A 171 7.09 -16.54 5.80
CA SER A 171 7.15 -15.10 6.10
C SER A 171 6.19 -14.63 7.20
N ASP A 172 5.50 -15.55 7.89
CA ASP A 172 4.54 -15.27 8.98
C ASP A 172 3.29 -14.48 8.55
N GLN A 173 2.99 -14.48 7.25
CA GLN A 173 1.81 -13.80 6.69
C GLN A 173 0.56 -14.71 6.63
N ARG A 174 0.54 -15.81 7.39
CA ARG A 174 -0.59 -16.78 7.38
C ARG A 174 -1.91 -16.18 7.84
N ASP A 175 -1.84 -15.20 8.74
CA ASP A 175 -3.01 -14.51 9.30
C ASP A 175 -3.14 -13.09 8.74
N PHE A 176 -2.56 -12.82 7.55
CA PHE A 176 -2.70 -11.54 6.88
C PHE A 176 -3.75 -11.64 5.76
N PRO A 177 -4.77 -10.78 5.73
CA PRO A 177 -5.11 -9.76 6.74
C PRO A 177 -5.68 -10.39 8.03
N PRO A 178 -5.52 -9.71 9.18
CA PRO A 178 -6.03 -10.21 10.46
C PRO A 178 -7.54 -10.46 10.44
N ARG A 179 -8.04 -11.38 11.27
CA ARG A 179 -9.48 -11.73 11.33
C ARG A 179 -10.37 -10.54 11.75
N HIS A 180 -9.81 -9.57 12.47
CA HIS A 180 -10.50 -8.34 12.94
C HIS A 180 -10.40 -7.17 11.97
N THR A 181 -10.04 -7.41 10.69
CA THR A 181 -9.86 -6.34 9.69
C THR A 181 -11.11 -5.46 9.54
N PHE A 182 -12.29 -6.04 9.37
CA PHE A 182 -13.51 -5.24 9.21
C PHE A 182 -13.95 -4.51 10.48
N PRO A 183 -13.98 -5.16 11.66
CA PRO A 183 -14.34 -4.47 12.89
C PRO A 183 -13.55 -3.20 13.11
N ILE A 184 -12.22 -3.21 12.90
CA ILE A 184 -11.41 -2.02 13.14
C ILE A 184 -11.75 -0.86 12.20
N PHE A 185 -12.06 -1.12 10.93
CA PHE A 185 -12.48 -0.05 10.01
C PHE A 185 -13.85 0.51 10.38
N ALA A 186 -14.78 -0.36 10.80
CA ALA A 186 -16.11 0.06 11.24
C ALA A 186 -16.07 0.92 12.52
N GLU A 187 -15.13 0.67 13.43
CA GLU A 187 -14.92 1.51 14.64
C GLU A 187 -14.56 2.95 14.30
N TYR A 188 -14.01 3.20 13.12
CA TYR A 188 -13.63 4.52 12.60
C TYR A 188 -14.53 5.01 11.46
N ASP A 189 -15.77 4.53 11.35
CA ASP A 189 -16.72 4.95 10.31
C ASP A 189 -16.16 4.83 8.87
N LEU A 190 -15.38 3.78 8.64
CA LEU A 190 -14.89 3.41 7.31
C LEU A 190 -15.66 2.19 6.82
N ASP A 191 -16.47 2.38 5.75
CA ASP A 191 -17.20 1.29 5.09
C ASP A 191 -16.25 0.47 4.21
N ALA A 192 -15.72 -0.61 4.80
CA ALA A 192 -14.69 -1.43 4.20
C ALA A 192 -15.26 -2.69 3.52
N ARG A 193 -14.77 -3.01 2.33
CA ARG A 193 -15.13 -4.21 1.57
C ARG A 193 -13.95 -4.84 0.87
N TRP A 194 -13.98 -6.17 0.78
CA TRP A 194 -13.05 -6.92 -0.07
C TRP A 194 -13.50 -6.88 -1.52
N GLN A 195 -12.53 -6.75 -2.42
CA GLN A 195 -12.76 -6.82 -3.84
C GLN A 195 -11.66 -7.61 -4.54
N MET A 196 -12.04 -8.59 -5.35
CA MET A 196 -11.14 -9.18 -6.34
C MET A 196 -11.21 -8.33 -7.59
N VAL A 197 -10.08 -7.78 -7.98
CA VAL A 197 -9.95 -6.93 -9.15
C VAL A 197 -9.19 -7.68 -10.22
N ASP A 198 -9.75 -7.76 -11.42
CA ASP A 198 -9.16 -8.38 -12.58
C ASP A 198 -9.24 -7.41 -13.75
N HIS A 199 -8.11 -6.93 -14.21
CA HIS A 199 -8.04 -5.97 -15.29
C HIS A 199 -6.74 -6.10 -16.08
N ASN A 200 -6.86 -6.13 -17.42
CA ASN A 200 -5.72 -6.18 -18.35
C ASN A 200 -4.68 -7.28 -18.03
N GLY A 201 -5.16 -8.45 -17.58
CA GLY A 201 -4.26 -9.57 -17.29
C GLY A 201 -3.67 -9.54 -15.87
N ALA A 202 -3.86 -8.48 -15.09
CA ALA A 202 -3.50 -8.42 -13.68
C ALA A 202 -4.70 -8.73 -12.80
N ALA A 203 -4.48 -9.49 -11.72
CA ALA A 203 -5.51 -9.73 -10.71
C ALA A 203 -4.93 -9.55 -9.32
N ALA A 204 -5.69 -8.90 -8.44
CA ALA A 204 -5.30 -8.70 -7.06
C ALA A 204 -6.51 -8.68 -6.12
N ARG A 205 -6.28 -9.10 -4.88
CA ARG A 205 -7.22 -8.92 -3.79
C ARG A 205 -6.96 -7.57 -3.13
N MET A 206 -7.99 -6.76 -3.09
CA MET A 206 -7.93 -5.40 -2.57
C MET A 206 -8.95 -5.19 -1.45
N LEU A 207 -8.64 -4.28 -0.54
CA LEU A 207 -9.59 -3.72 0.40
C LEU A 207 -9.85 -2.27 0.00
N ILE A 208 -11.12 -1.95 -0.19
CA ILE A 208 -11.59 -0.60 -0.47
C ILE A 208 -12.44 -0.16 0.72
N ALA A 209 -12.15 1.00 1.28
CA ALA A 209 -12.95 1.57 2.36
C ALA A 209 -13.27 3.03 2.07
N ASP A 210 -14.55 3.36 2.12
CA ASP A 210 -15.03 4.72 1.94
C ASP A 210 -15.31 5.35 3.30
N LYS A 211 -14.89 6.59 3.52
CA LYS A 211 -15.20 7.32 4.75
C LYS A 211 -16.70 7.61 4.76
N ALA A 212 -17.40 7.19 5.81
CA ALA A 212 -18.82 7.48 5.93
C ALA A 212 -19.08 8.99 5.90
N PRO A 213 -20.10 9.47 5.19
CA PRO A 213 -20.46 10.87 5.21
C PRO A 213 -20.84 11.24 6.64
N GLN A 214 -20.24 12.31 7.16
CA GLN A 214 -20.72 12.87 8.44
C GLN A 214 -22.15 13.38 8.22
N VAL A 215 -23.11 12.75 8.90
CA VAL A 215 -24.45 13.30 8.99
C VAL A 215 -24.33 14.48 9.94
N ASP A 216 -24.34 15.70 9.37
CA ASP A 216 -24.49 16.91 10.17
C ASP A 216 -25.83 16.77 10.92
N ASN A 217 -25.78 16.42 12.19
CA ASN A 217 -26.93 16.55 13.09
C ASN A 217 -27.16 18.06 13.29
N LEU A 218 -27.79 18.68 12.31
CA LEU A 218 -28.42 19.98 12.47
C LEU A 218 -29.63 19.79 13.39
N THR A 219 -29.39 19.92 14.69
CA THR A 219 -30.43 20.17 15.67
C THR A 219 -30.33 21.63 16.18
#